data_60239ade5509a25a0d001b1487f603c6
#
_entry.id   60239ade5509a25a0d001b1487f603c6
#
_cell.length_a   1.000
_cell.length_b   1.000
_cell.length_c   1.000
_cell.angle_alpha   90.00
_cell.angle_beta   90.00
_cell.angle_gamma   90.00
#
_symmetry.space_group_name_H-M   'P 1'
#
loop_
_entity.id
_entity.type
_entity.pdbx_description
1 polymer ?
#
loop_
_entity_poly.entity_id
_entity_poly.type
_entity_poly.pdbx_seq_one_letter_code
_entity_poly.pdbx_strand_id
1 'polypeptide(L)'
;HGMQRRLRETYGDVAPLDGEPYHAFPTPGQLAARTEAELRELSLGYRAPYVKETATMVDDGEAHPREAAGLPYEDARESLTRFVGVGDKVADCVALFSLGYLEAVPLDTWIRTTIEEYYPDCACGSYAETSHAIRAQFGGEYAGYAQTYVFYHLRAGGE
;
A
#
# COMPACT_ATOMS: atom_id res chain seq x y z
N HIS A 1 -9.59 -4.37 6.47
CA HIS A 1 -10.78 -4.91 5.77
C HIS A 1 -12.03 -4.01 5.93
N GLY A 2 -12.34 -3.45 7.12
CA GLY A 2 -13.58 -2.71 7.36
C GLY A 2 -13.76 -1.45 6.51
N MET A 3 -12.73 -0.60 6.38
CA MET A 3 -12.81 0.64 5.57
C MET A 3 -13.06 0.35 4.09
N GLN A 4 -12.32 -0.58 3.51
CA GLN A 4 -12.48 -0.96 2.10
C GLN A 4 -13.88 -1.52 1.81
N ARG A 5 -14.42 -2.35 2.74
CA ARG A 5 -15.77 -2.88 2.61
C ARG A 5 -16.80 -1.75 2.59
N ARG A 6 -16.73 -0.80 3.56
CA ARG A 6 -17.64 0.35 3.61
C ARG A 6 -17.57 1.21 2.35
N LEU A 7 -16.36 1.48 1.83
CA LEU A 7 -16.21 2.22 0.57
C LEU A 7 -16.90 1.50 -0.59
N ARG A 8 -16.71 0.19 -0.72
CA ARG A 8 -17.35 -0.63 -1.76
C ARG A 8 -18.86 -0.64 -1.63
N GLU A 9 -19.38 -0.92 -0.45
CA GLU A 9 -20.82 -1.02 -0.17
C GLU A 9 -21.54 0.33 -0.34
N THR A 10 -20.85 1.45 -0.10
CA THR A 10 -21.46 2.79 -0.14
C THR A 10 -21.35 3.45 -1.53
N TYR A 11 -20.20 3.31 -2.20
CA TYR A 11 -19.90 4.06 -3.42
C TYR A 11 -19.58 3.18 -4.63
N GLY A 12 -19.36 1.89 -4.44
CA GLY A 12 -19.02 0.98 -5.53
C GLY A 12 -20.22 0.52 -6.32
N ASP A 13 -20.03 0.32 -7.61
CA ASP A 13 -21.08 -0.22 -8.50
C ASP A 13 -21.42 -1.67 -8.11
N VAL A 14 -22.70 -2.00 -8.22
CA VAL A 14 -23.17 -3.37 -7.95
C VAL A 14 -22.92 -4.23 -9.18
N ALA A 15 -22.20 -5.32 -8.99
CA ALA A 15 -21.96 -6.34 -9.99
C ALA A 15 -22.55 -7.68 -9.50
N PRO A 16 -23.52 -8.29 -10.21
CA PRO A 16 -24.04 -9.59 -9.82
C PRO A 16 -23.01 -10.69 -10.11
N LEU A 17 -22.79 -11.55 -9.13
CA LEU A 17 -21.97 -12.75 -9.28
C LEU A 17 -22.70 -13.92 -8.64
N ASP A 18 -22.96 -14.97 -9.41
CA ASP A 18 -23.71 -16.16 -8.97
C ASP A 18 -25.07 -15.85 -8.30
N GLY A 19 -25.74 -14.78 -8.76
CA GLY A 19 -27.04 -14.36 -8.24
C GLY A 19 -26.98 -13.48 -6.99
N GLU A 20 -25.80 -13.26 -6.42
CA GLU A 20 -25.59 -12.41 -5.26
C GLU A 20 -25.02 -11.02 -5.67
N PRO A 21 -25.44 -9.93 -4.99
CA PRO A 21 -24.92 -8.61 -5.27
C PRO A 21 -23.50 -8.43 -4.67
N TYR A 22 -22.52 -8.19 -5.53
CA TYR A 22 -21.18 -7.79 -5.12
C TYR A 22 -20.94 -6.32 -5.46
N HIS A 23 -20.23 -5.63 -4.60
CA HIS A 23 -19.85 -4.23 -4.82
C HIS A 23 -18.39 -4.14 -5.31
N ALA A 24 -18.20 -3.56 -6.47
CA ALA A 24 -16.88 -3.21 -6.97
C ALA A 24 -16.22 -2.15 -6.07
N PHE A 25 -14.88 -2.01 -6.15
CA PHE A 25 -14.24 -0.87 -5.51
C PHE A 25 -14.62 0.40 -6.29
N PRO A 26 -14.93 1.52 -5.61
CA PRO A 26 -15.30 2.76 -6.28
C PRO A 26 -14.25 3.22 -7.29
N THR A 27 -14.70 3.77 -8.39
CA THR A 27 -13.81 4.43 -9.36
C THR A 27 -13.18 5.70 -8.76
N PRO A 28 -12.06 6.19 -9.33
CA PRO A 28 -11.48 7.47 -8.91
C PRO A 28 -12.50 8.61 -8.92
N GLY A 29 -13.29 8.75 -9.97
CA GLY A 29 -14.32 9.80 -10.08
C GLY A 29 -15.42 9.68 -9.02
N GLN A 30 -15.85 8.45 -8.68
CA GLN A 30 -16.81 8.25 -7.59
C GLN A 30 -16.27 8.71 -6.24
N LEU A 31 -14.98 8.52 -5.98
CA LEU A 31 -14.32 8.96 -4.73
C LEU A 31 -14.00 10.46 -4.76
N ALA A 32 -13.49 10.98 -5.87
CA ALA A 32 -13.20 12.41 -6.07
C ALA A 32 -14.44 13.29 -5.89
N ALA A 33 -15.63 12.79 -6.27
CA ALA A 33 -16.89 13.48 -6.09
C ALA A 33 -17.36 13.55 -4.63
N ARG A 34 -16.72 12.85 -3.69
CA ARG A 34 -17.10 12.84 -2.27
C ARG A 34 -16.42 13.98 -1.51
N THR A 35 -17.07 14.44 -0.46
CA THR A 35 -16.47 15.36 0.51
C THR A 35 -15.61 14.56 1.50
N GLU A 36 -14.64 15.23 2.13
CA GLU A 36 -13.88 14.63 3.22
C GLU A 36 -14.78 14.17 4.38
N ALA A 37 -15.85 14.91 4.67
CA ALA A 37 -16.79 14.57 5.74
C ALA A 37 -17.45 13.21 5.47
N GLU A 38 -17.99 12.99 4.26
CA GLU A 38 -18.58 11.71 3.85
C GLU A 38 -17.56 10.56 3.98
N LEU A 39 -16.31 10.77 3.55
CA LEU A 39 -15.27 9.76 3.68
C LEU A 39 -14.89 9.49 5.15
N ARG A 40 -14.91 10.50 6.01
CA ARG A 40 -14.67 10.35 7.46
C ARG A 40 -15.77 9.53 8.14
N GLU A 41 -17.03 9.68 7.73
CA GLU A 41 -18.16 8.88 8.22
C GLU A 41 -17.97 7.38 7.95
N LEU A 42 -17.27 7.01 6.87
CA LEU A 42 -16.87 5.63 6.59
C LEU A 42 -15.65 5.14 7.39
N SER A 43 -15.29 5.88 8.45
CA SER A 43 -14.18 5.58 9.37
C SER A 43 -12.79 5.63 8.71
N LEU A 44 -12.62 6.45 7.67
CA LEU A 44 -11.29 6.70 7.10
C LEU A 44 -10.43 7.59 8.02
N GLY A 45 -11.05 8.38 8.90
CA GLY A 45 -10.35 9.25 9.84
C GLY A 45 -9.44 10.24 9.11
N TYR A 46 -8.19 10.32 9.53
CA TYR A 46 -7.19 11.20 8.93
C TYR A 46 -6.80 10.82 7.49
N ARG A 47 -7.20 9.65 7.00
CA ARG A 47 -6.94 9.19 5.63
C ARG A 47 -7.95 9.75 4.62
N ALA A 48 -9.04 10.34 5.07
CA ALA A 48 -10.08 10.85 4.18
C ALA A 48 -9.56 11.86 3.15
N PRO A 49 -8.79 12.92 3.54
CA PRO A 49 -8.20 13.83 2.57
C PRO A 49 -7.27 13.12 1.59
N TYR A 50 -6.43 12.19 2.05
CA TYR A 50 -5.50 11.46 1.17
C TYR A 50 -6.22 10.63 0.11
N VAL A 51 -7.29 9.93 0.51
CA VAL A 51 -8.11 9.14 -0.43
C VAL A 51 -8.78 10.06 -1.45
N LYS A 52 -9.35 11.19 -1.00
CA LYS A 52 -9.98 12.16 -1.87
C LYS A 52 -8.99 12.75 -2.88
N GLU A 53 -7.87 13.28 -2.40
CA GLU A 53 -6.88 13.94 -3.25
C GLU A 53 -6.24 12.96 -4.24
N THR A 54 -5.86 11.76 -3.79
CA THR A 54 -5.37 10.70 -4.70
C THR A 54 -6.42 10.36 -5.76
N ALA A 55 -7.68 10.23 -5.39
CA ALA A 55 -8.75 9.94 -6.34
C ALA A 55 -8.92 11.08 -7.35
N THR A 56 -8.84 12.34 -6.92
CA THR A 56 -8.89 13.52 -7.78
C THR A 56 -7.72 13.54 -8.76
N MET A 57 -6.48 13.32 -8.29
CA MET A 57 -5.29 13.27 -9.17
C MET A 57 -5.43 12.22 -10.28
N VAL A 58 -6.00 11.06 -9.94
CA VAL A 58 -6.21 9.98 -10.92
C VAL A 58 -7.37 10.30 -11.87
N ASP A 59 -8.46 10.85 -11.38
CA ASP A 59 -9.64 11.19 -12.19
C ASP A 59 -9.35 12.33 -13.19
N ASP A 60 -8.59 13.32 -12.75
CA ASP A 60 -8.14 14.45 -13.59
C ASP A 60 -7.02 14.06 -14.57
N GLY A 61 -6.48 12.85 -14.47
CA GLY A 61 -5.38 12.37 -15.31
C GLY A 61 -4.03 13.02 -14.99
N GLU A 62 -3.88 13.63 -13.82
CA GLU A 62 -2.62 14.24 -13.37
C GLU A 62 -1.54 13.20 -13.10
N ALA A 63 -1.90 12.07 -12.51
CA ALA A 63 -1.02 10.94 -12.24
C ALA A 63 -1.83 9.63 -12.11
N HIS A 64 -1.23 8.52 -12.49
CA HIS A 64 -1.84 7.20 -12.30
C HIS A 64 -0.84 6.22 -11.68
N PRO A 65 -1.20 5.46 -10.62
CA PRO A 65 -0.27 4.55 -9.95
C PRO A 65 0.37 3.51 -10.89
N ARG A 66 -0.31 3.14 -11.99
CA ARG A 66 0.22 2.21 -13.00
C ARG A 66 1.38 2.76 -13.82
N GLU A 67 1.61 4.08 -13.81
CA GLU A 67 2.77 4.70 -14.47
C GLU A 67 4.09 4.23 -13.85
N ALA A 68 4.06 3.82 -12.58
CA ALA A 68 5.19 3.21 -11.89
C ALA A 68 5.51 1.79 -12.38
N ALA A 69 4.58 1.12 -13.08
CA ALA A 69 4.77 -0.27 -13.51
C ALA A 69 5.85 -0.35 -14.62
N GLY A 70 6.82 -1.24 -14.42
CA GLY A 70 7.92 -1.46 -15.37
C GLY A 70 9.09 -0.49 -15.28
N LEU A 71 9.03 0.50 -14.36
CA LEU A 71 10.19 1.31 -14.00
C LEU A 71 11.18 0.49 -13.15
N PRO A 72 12.45 0.91 -13.04
CA PRO A 72 13.31 0.42 -11.98
C PRO A 72 12.65 0.62 -10.61
N TYR A 73 12.84 -0.30 -9.66
CA TYR A 73 12.13 -0.29 -8.38
C TYR A 73 12.22 1.06 -7.63
N GLU A 74 13.41 1.67 -7.56
CA GLU A 74 13.59 2.94 -6.85
C GLU A 74 12.80 4.08 -7.52
N ASP A 75 12.80 4.13 -8.85
CA ASP A 75 12.04 5.11 -9.63
C ASP A 75 10.53 4.88 -9.49
N ALA A 76 10.10 3.62 -9.46
CA ALA A 76 8.71 3.25 -9.22
C ALA A 76 8.24 3.71 -7.84
N ARG A 77 9.04 3.48 -6.80
CA ARG A 77 8.77 3.92 -5.44
C ARG A 77 8.68 5.45 -5.35
N GLU A 78 9.64 6.16 -5.93
CA GLU A 78 9.63 7.63 -5.99
C GLU A 78 8.38 8.15 -6.71
N SER A 79 8.04 7.58 -7.86
CA SER A 79 6.82 7.94 -8.59
C SER A 79 5.55 7.79 -7.74
N LEU A 80 5.45 6.74 -6.94
CA LEU A 80 4.31 6.51 -6.05
C LEU A 80 4.23 7.51 -4.88
N THR A 81 5.36 8.05 -4.41
CA THR A 81 5.35 9.06 -3.34
C THR A 81 4.80 10.42 -3.76
N ARG A 82 4.55 10.63 -5.05
CA ARG A 82 3.86 11.84 -5.56
C ARG A 82 2.40 11.92 -5.10
N PHE A 83 1.78 10.81 -4.76
CA PHE A 83 0.40 10.80 -4.26
C PHE A 83 0.33 11.27 -2.82
N VAL A 84 -0.66 12.12 -2.52
CA VAL A 84 -0.80 12.72 -1.19
C VAL A 84 -1.04 11.65 -0.12
N GLY A 85 -0.24 11.68 0.93
CA GLY A 85 -0.29 10.69 2.01
C GLY A 85 0.38 9.35 1.72
N VAL A 86 1.05 9.24 0.57
CA VAL A 86 1.88 8.07 0.22
C VAL A 86 3.34 8.39 0.54
N GLY A 87 3.82 7.85 1.65
CA GLY A 87 5.25 7.83 1.97
C GLY A 87 5.88 6.49 1.54
N ASP A 88 7.19 6.33 1.78
CA ASP A 88 7.98 5.16 1.36
C ASP A 88 7.32 3.82 1.68
N LYS A 89 6.83 3.65 2.92
CA LYS A 89 6.17 2.40 3.34
C LYS A 89 4.91 2.08 2.54
N VAL A 90 4.09 3.10 2.21
CA VAL A 90 2.86 2.90 1.43
C VAL A 90 3.21 2.66 -0.02
N ALA A 91 4.22 3.36 -0.55
CA ALA A 91 4.74 3.14 -1.89
C ALA A 91 5.23 1.69 -2.06
N ASP A 92 6.00 1.17 -1.10
CA ASP A 92 6.43 -0.23 -1.11
C ASP A 92 5.26 -1.23 -1.02
N CYS A 93 4.22 -0.92 -0.24
CA CYS A 93 3.01 -1.75 -0.24
C CYS A 93 2.34 -1.79 -1.62
N VAL A 94 2.23 -0.66 -2.30
CA VAL A 94 1.64 -0.59 -3.66
C VAL A 94 2.54 -1.32 -4.65
N ALA A 95 3.85 -1.09 -4.59
CA ALA A 95 4.84 -1.75 -5.43
C ALA A 95 4.74 -3.28 -5.30
N LEU A 96 4.77 -3.80 -4.08
CA LEU A 96 4.72 -5.24 -3.82
C LEU A 96 3.38 -5.87 -4.20
N PHE A 97 2.27 -5.34 -3.66
CA PHE A 97 0.98 -6.02 -3.74
C PHE A 97 0.15 -5.66 -4.97
N SER A 98 0.53 -4.63 -5.73
CA SER A 98 -0.26 -4.18 -6.88
C SER A 98 0.52 -4.11 -8.19
N LEU A 99 1.84 -3.88 -8.14
CA LEU A 99 2.66 -3.67 -9.33
C LEU A 99 3.67 -4.79 -9.60
N GLY A 100 3.79 -5.76 -8.69
CA GLY A 100 4.62 -6.96 -8.89
C GLY A 100 6.11 -6.76 -8.62
N TYR A 101 6.50 -5.73 -7.87
CA TYR A 101 7.88 -5.54 -7.40
C TYR A 101 8.14 -6.45 -6.20
N LEU A 102 8.51 -7.70 -6.47
CA LEU A 102 8.63 -8.74 -5.43
C LEU A 102 9.78 -8.50 -4.47
N GLU A 103 10.72 -7.63 -4.83
CA GLU A 103 11.82 -7.15 -3.99
C GLU A 103 11.39 -6.07 -2.99
N ALA A 104 10.24 -5.41 -3.15
CA ALA A 104 9.81 -4.33 -2.28
C ALA A 104 9.51 -4.83 -0.87
N VAL A 105 10.13 -4.22 0.14
CA VAL A 105 9.96 -4.58 1.56
C VAL A 105 9.34 -3.42 2.32
N PRO A 106 8.03 -3.40 2.51
CA PRO A 106 7.36 -2.36 3.30
C PRO A 106 7.81 -2.39 4.77
N LEU A 107 8.55 -1.39 5.21
CA LEU A 107 9.06 -1.28 6.57
C LEU A 107 8.00 -0.65 7.48
N ASP A 108 7.03 -1.44 7.93
CA ASP A 108 6.12 -1.02 8.99
C ASP A 108 6.76 -1.14 10.37
N THR A 109 6.06 -0.71 11.40
CA THR A 109 6.57 -0.74 12.78
C THR A 109 6.99 -2.15 13.22
N TRP A 110 6.21 -3.17 12.83
CA TRP A 110 6.52 -4.56 13.19
C TRP A 110 7.77 -5.06 12.49
N ILE A 111 7.89 -4.81 11.19
CA ILE A 111 9.05 -5.20 10.41
C ILE A 111 10.30 -4.48 10.88
N ARG A 112 10.20 -3.18 11.22
CA ARG A 112 11.33 -2.43 11.81
C ARG A 112 11.79 -3.04 13.12
N THR A 113 10.87 -3.32 14.05
CA THR A 113 11.21 -3.99 15.32
C THR A 113 11.87 -5.35 15.08
N THR A 114 11.36 -6.12 14.12
CA THR A 114 11.94 -7.41 13.75
C THR A 114 13.36 -7.27 13.19
N ILE A 115 13.59 -6.27 12.33
CA ILE A 115 14.90 -6.00 11.79
C ILE A 115 15.87 -5.63 12.91
N GLU A 116 15.46 -4.75 13.81
CA GLU A 116 16.28 -4.34 14.96
C GLU A 116 16.65 -5.52 15.87
N GLU A 117 15.72 -6.48 16.04
CA GLU A 117 15.92 -7.64 16.93
C GLU A 117 16.73 -8.77 16.27
N TYR A 118 16.41 -9.12 15.03
CA TYR A 118 16.97 -10.34 14.38
C TYR A 118 17.99 -10.04 13.27
N TYR A 119 18.03 -8.82 12.76
CA TYR A 119 18.92 -8.37 11.67
C TYR A 119 19.53 -7.01 11.98
N PRO A 120 20.16 -6.84 13.16
CA PRO A 120 20.64 -5.51 13.62
C PRO A 120 21.60 -4.83 12.63
N ASP A 121 22.37 -5.59 11.88
CA ASP A 121 23.27 -5.05 10.84
C ASP A 121 22.52 -4.42 9.66
N CYS A 122 21.23 -4.73 9.48
CA CYS A 122 20.37 -4.11 8.49
C CYS A 122 19.59 -2.91 9.03
N ALA A 123 19.62 -2.65 10.35
CA ALA A 123 18.94 -1.52 10.98
C ALA A 123 19.71 -0.20 10.75
N CYS A 124 19.70 0.26 9.50
CA CYS A 124 20.37 1.49 9.07
C CYS A 124 19.54 2.74 9.41
N GLY A 125 20.14 3.92 9.37
CA GLY A 125 19.50 5.16 9.85
C GLY A 125 18.26 5.60 9.08
N SER A 126 18.26 5.51 7.75
CA SER A 126 17.15 5.91 6.90
C SER A 126 16.26 4.72 6.45
N TYR A 127 15.05 5.05 5.99
CA TYR A 127 14.16 4.05 5.38
C TYR A 127 14.83 3.37 4.19
N ALA A 128 15.42 4.16 3.28
CA ALA A 128 16.03 3.65 2.06
C ALA A 128 17.21 2.73 2.34
N GLU A 129 18.10 3.10 3.26
CA GLU A 129 19.25 2.28 3.65
C GLU A 129 18.81 0.96 4.29
N THR A 130 17.87 1.00 5.23
CA THR A 130 17.30 -0.19 5.86
C THR A 130 16.59 -1.09 4.83
N SER A 131 15.79 -0.50 3.94
CA SER A 131 15.12 -1.24 2.87
C SER A 131 16.13 -1.92 1.93
N HIS A 132 17.19 -1.22 1.55
CA HIS A 132 18.24 -1.78 0.71
C HIS A 132 18.96 -2.96 1.39
N ALA A 133 19.37 -2.78 2.66
CA ALA A 133 20.09 -3.80 3.42
C ALA A 133 19.24 -5.07 3.65
N ILE A 134 17.98 -4.90 4.05
CA ILE A 134 17.10 -6.05 4.32
C ILE A 134 16.67 -6.77 3.04
N ARG A 135 16.53 -6.06 1.91
CA ARG A 135 16.30 -6.70 0.62
C ARG A 135 17.45 -7.62 0.23
N ALA A 136 18.68 -7.15 0.40
CA ALA A 136 19.87 -7.98 0.15
C ALA A 136 19.90 -9.21 1.08
N GLN A 137 19.59 -9.02 2.36
CA GLN A 137 19.55 -10.09 3.37
C GLN A 137 18.47 -11.15 3.05
N PHE A 138 17.32 -10.75 2.52
CA PHE A 138 16.21 -11.63 2.19
C PHE A 138 16.26 -12.22 0.77
N GLY A 139 17.41 -12.11 0.09
CA GLY A 139 17.62 -12.74 -1.22
C GLY A 139 17.22 -11.89 -2.44
N GLY A 140 17.13 -10.58 -2.27
CA GLY A 140 16.97 -9.65 -3.39
C GLY A 140 15.60 -9.72 -4.05
N GLU A 141 15.49 -10.40 -5.18
CA GLU A 141 14.31 -10.44 -6.04
C GLU A 141 13.00 -10.81 -5.33
N TYR A 142 13.03 -11.67 -4.32
CA TYR A 142 11.84 -12.14 -3.58
C TYR A 142 11.78 -11.64 -2.13
N ALA A 143 12.53 -10.60 -1.82
CA ALA A 143 12.64 -10.08 -0.45
C ALA A 143 11.28 -9.69 0.17
N GLY A 144 10.35 -9.15 -0.62
CA GLY A 144 9.00 -8.81 -0.18
C GLY A 144 8.15 -10.04 0.19
N TYR A 145 8.34 -11.15 -0.52
CA TYR A 145 7.72 -12.42 -0.12
C TYR A 145 8.32 -12.94 1.18
N ALA A 146 9.65 -12.96 1.31
CA ALA A 146 10.33 -13.39 2.53
C ALA A 146 9.85 -12.57 3.74
N GLN A 147 9.76 -11.25 3.60
CA GLN A 147 9.21 -10.37 4.63
C GLN A 147 7.78 -10.74 5.01
N THR A 148 6.93 -11.11 4.05
CA THR A 148 5.54 -11.48 4.31
C THR A 148 5.45 -12.75 5.19
N TYR A 149 6.31 -13.74 4.98
CA TYR A 149 6.39 -14.93 5.84
C TYR A 149 6.87 -14.58 7.26
N VAL A 150 7.89 -13.73 7.38
CA VAL A 150 8.39 -13.26 8.68
C VAL A 150 7.27 -12.52 9.44
N PHE A 151 6.57 -11.62 8.77
CA PHE A 151 5.45 -10.88 9.36
C PHE A 151 4.32 -11.81 9.82
N TYR A 152 3.96 -12.80 9.01
CA TYR A 152 2.91 -13.77 9.36
C TYR A 152 3.30 -14.59 10.57
N HIS A 153 4.54 -15.12 10.61
CA HIS A 153 5.05 -15.92 11.72
C HIS A 153 4.99 -15.16 13.04
N LEU A 154 5.47 -13.93 13.05
CA LEU A 154 5.48 -13.09 14.24
C LEU A 154 4.08 -12.70 14.73
N ARG A 155 3.13 -12.48 13.83
CA ARG A 155 1.74 -12.16 14.21
C ARG A 155 0.93 -13.38 14.63
N ALA A 156 1.23 -14.55 14.08
CA ALA A 156 0.53 -15.78 14.44
C ALA A 156 0.97 -16.37 15.80
N GLY A 157 1.94 -15.72 16.47
CA GLY A 157 2.37 -16.10 17.82
C GLY A 157 3.47 -17.13 17.86
N GLY A 158 4.26 -17.32 16.80
CA GLY A 158 5.53 -18.08 16.83
C GLY A 158 5.41 -19.44 17.54
N GLU A 159 4.45 -20.31 17.17
CA GLU A 159 4.44 -21.73 17.57
C GLU A 159 5.20 -22.58 16.58
#